data_405386d7e6367712bf34c6811d79085b
#
_entry.id   405386d7e6367712bf34c6811d79085b
#
_cell.length_a   1.000
_cell.length_b   1.000
_cell.length_c   1.000
_cell.angle_alpha   90.00
_cell.angle_beta   90.00
_cell.angle_gamma   90.00
#
_symmetry.space_group_name_H-M   'P 1'
#
loop_
_entity.id
_entity.type
_entity.pdbx_description
1 polymer ?
#
loop_
_entity_poly.entity_id
_entity_poly.type
_entity_poly.pdbx_seq_one_letter_code
_entity_poly.pdbx_strand_id
1 'polypeptide(L)'
;MRPNSKRLILLSGLLFLLVLGFLLSLLEGPVETDLRDLFNFIFQGQGGENLKTILLDLRLSRALLAFLVGASLSLSGAILQGYFQNPMAGPFVVGVSSGASFGAVLCIYLGWNISFLGLSLQSLFAFASGFGIVFLVYLLSQRKGVFKVETLLLTGIAAGALASALTSFLIFFKSESYEQAVFWLLGSFQLADWKQITAVFPYFLVCFVAAQWLAKDMNLLVQGDDIAQALGCPVSRVRKTFLVLSTLLAASSVSVCGIIGFIGLVVPHWVRILIGPDHRHLFFFSSLTGGVFLLYSDLLARTFLFPTELPVGIITAAVGAPFFIYLLSQRR
;
A
#
# COMPACT_ATOMS: atom_id res chain seq x y z
N MET A 1 -14.45 -18.76 -22.27
CA MET A 1 -13.19 -19.29 -21.66
C MET A 1 -13.50 -19.89 -20.30
N ARG A 2 -12.93 -21.05 -19.98
CA ARG A 2 -13.07 -21.67 -18.65
C ARG A 2 -12.42 -20.77 -17.58
N PRO A 3 -12.98 -20.64 -16.36
CA PRO A 3 -12.44 -19.72 -15.35
C PRO A 3 -10.96 -19.96 -15.01
N ASN A 4 -10.48 -21.18 -15.12
CA ASN A 4 -9.07 -21.52 -14.89
C ASN A 4 -8.13 -20.99 -16.00
N SER A 5 -8.58 -20.94 -17.28
CA SER A 5 -7.74 -20.42 -18.37
C SER A 5 -7.55 -18.90 -18.27
N LYS A 6 -8.57 -18.16 -17.84
CA LYS A 6 -8.46 -16.69 -17.60
C LYS A 6 -7.44 -16.39 -16.50
N ARG A 7 -7.48 -17.13 -15.40
CA ARG A 7 -6.54 -16.98 -14.28
C ARG A 7 -5.11 -17.29 -14.69
N LEU A 8 -4.91 -18.33 -15.48
CA LEU A 8 -3.58 -18.70 -15.97
C LEU A 8 -3.00 -17.65 -16.91
N ILE A 9 -3.81 -17.12 -17.84
CA ILE A 9 -3.40 -16.03 -18.73
C ILE A 9 -3.06 -14.76 -17.94
N LEU A 10 -3.88 -14.39 -16.95
CA LEU A 10 -3.60 -13.24 -16.10
C LEU A 10 -2.30 -13.44 -15.30
N LEU A 11 -2.10 -14.64 -14.73
CA LEU A 11 -0.88 -14.94 -13.96
C LEU A 11 0.37 -14.85 -14.85
N SER A 12 0.35 -15.47 -16.03
CA SER A 12 1.49 -15.42 -16.96
C SER A 12 1.80 -14.01 -17.43
N GLY A 13 0.76 -13.21 -17.71
CA GLY A 13 0.92 -11.80 -18.06
C GLY A 13 1.50 -10.96 -16.92
N LEU A 14 1.02 -11.17 -15.68
CA LEU A 14 1.54 -10.44 -14.51
C LEU A 14 2.98 -10.85 -14.19
N LEU A 15 3.34 -12.14 -14.32
CA LEU A 15 4.71 -12.60 -14.12
C LEU A 15 5.65 -12.03 -15.19
N PHE A 16 5.22 -12.00 -16.45
CA PHE A 16 5.98 -11.35 -17.52
C PHE A 16 6.19 -9.85 -17.23
N LEU A 17 5.13 -9.11 -16.88
CA LEU A 17 5.22 -7.71 -16.52
C LEU A 17 6.10 -7.49 -15.27
N LEU A 18 6.04 -8.39 -14.29
CA LEU A 18 6.88 -8.31 -13.09
C LEU A 18 8.37 -8.41 -13.46
N VAL A 19 8.74 -9.44 -14.24
CA VAL A 19 10.13 -9.62 -14.66
C VAL A 19 10.60 -8.44 -15.51
N LEU A 20 9.79 -8.02 -16.47
CA LEU A 20 10.09 -6.86 -17.32
C LEU A 20 10.22 -5.57 -16.49
N GLY A 21 9.33 -5.35 -15.52
CA GLY A 21 9.39 -4.18 -14.63
C GLY A 21 10.65 -4.13 -13.78
N PHE A 22 11.08 -5.27 -13.22
CA PHE A 22 12.36 -5.34 -12.51
C PHE A 22 13.55 -5.10 -13.43
N LEU A 23 13.57 -5.68 -14.62
CA LEU A 23 14.64 -5.45 -15.60
C LEU A 23 14.72 -3.97 -15.98
N LEU A 24 13.59 -3.34 -16.33
CA LEU A 24 13.55 -1.92 -16.63
C LEU A 24 13.97 -1.07 -15.43
N SER A 25 13.57 -1.44 -14.22
CA SER A 25 13.96 -0.73 -13.00
C SER A 25 15.46 -0.79 -12.73
N LEU A 26 16.15 -1.86 -13.14
CA LEU A 26 17.61 -1.99 -13.02
C LEU A 26 18.36 -1.24 -14.12
N LEU A 27 17.77 -1.05 -15.30
CA LEU A 27 18.40 -0.37 -16.43
C LEU A 27 18.21 1.16 -16.36
N GLU A 28 16.99 1.60 -16.07
CA GLU A 28 16.63 3.01 -16.07
C GLU A 28 17.02 3.72 -14.78
N GLY A 29 17.64 4.90 -14.91
CA GLY A 29 18.01 5.75 -13.76
C GLY A 29 19.05 6.81 -14.14
N PRO A 30 19.44 7.69 -13.19
CA PRO A 30 20.36 8.82 -13.45
C PRO A 30 21.73 8.42 -13.99
N VAL A 31 22.19 7.21 -13.67
CA VAL A 31 23.45 6.66 -14.20
C VAL A 31 23.07 5.70 -15.32
N GLU A 32 23.58 5.94 -16.51
CA GLU A 32 23.38 5.05 -17.65
C GLU A 32 23.99 3.67 -17.36
N THR A 33 23.21 2.62 -17.52
CA THR A 33 23.65 1.22 -17.39
C THR A 33 23.06 0.43 -18.53
N ASP A 34 23.96 -0.23 -19.28
CA ASP A 34 23.56 -1.03 -20.42
C ASP A 34 23.15 -2.45 -20.02
N LEU A 35 22.36 -3.12 -20.88
CA LEU A 35 22.06 -4.55 -20.74
C LEU A 35 23.31 -5.40 -20.61
N ARG A 36 24.41 -4.97 -21.26
CA ARG A 36 25.71 -5.65 -21.21
C ARG A 36 26.32 -5.56 -19.81
N ASP A 37 26.24 -4.40 -19.16
CA ASP A 37 26.74 -4.21 -17.81
C ASP A 37 25.97 -5.07 -16.81
N LEU A 38 24.63 -5.11 -16.94
CA LEU A 38 23.78 -5.96 -16.13
C LEU A 38 24.11 -7.46 -16.33
N PHE A 39 24.30 -7.89 -17.58
CA PHE A 39 24.67 -9.26 -17.90
C PHE A 39 26.05 -9.64 -17.32
N ASN A 40 27.07 -8.78 -17.51
CA ASN A 40 28.40 -8.98 -16.97
C ASN A 40 28.40 -9.03 -15.44
N PHE A 41 27.59 -8.17 -14.81
CA PHE A 41 27.42 -8.16 -13.35
C PHE A 41 26.81 -9.45 -12.83
N ILE A 42 25.69 -9.93 -13.42
CA ILE A 42 24.95 -11.09 -12.93
C ILE A 42 25.70 -12.40 -13.22
N PHE A 43 26.26 -12.58 -14.44
CA PHE A 43 26.81 -13.87 -14.88
C PHE A 43 28.31 -13.98 -14.77
N GLN A 44 29.05 -12.84 -14.80
CA GLN A 44 30.52 -12.87 -14.78
C GLN A 44 31.08 -12.30 -13.46
N GLY A 45 30.24 -11.71 -12.60
CA GLY A 45 30.69 -11.03 -11.39
C GLY A 45 31.59 -9.82 -11.68
N GLN A 46 31.55 -9.32 -12.92
CA GLN A 46 32.34 -8.17 -13.36
C GLN A 46 31.53 -6.89 -13.11
N GLY A 47 32.09 -5.98 -12.33
CA GLY A 47 31.53 -4.68 -12.04
C GLY A 47 32.25 -4.09 -10.84
N GLY A 48 32.64 -2.82 -10.91
CA GLY A 48 33.23 -2.14 -9.76
C GLY A 48 32.23 -2.01 -8.60
N GLU A 49 32.71 -1.71 -7.39
CA GLU A 49 31.84 -1.51 -6.21
C GLU A 49 30.73 -0.48 -6.45
N ASN A 50 30.99 0.52 -7.27
CA ASN A 50 30.01 1.55 -7.66
C ASN A 50 28.81 0.94 -8.40
N LEU A 51 29.05 0.06 -9.39
CA LEU A 51 27.98 -0.58 -10.16
C LEU A 51 27.14 -1.50 -9.25
N LYS A 52 27.79 -2.23 -8.35
CA LYS A 52 27.13 -3.08 -7.36
C LYS A 52 26.20 -2.25 -6.47
N THR A 53 26.68 -1.13 -5.92
CA THR A 53 25.87 -0.23 -5.08
C THR A 53 24.68 0.34 -5.85
N ILE A 54 24.89 0.79 -7.11
CA ILE A 54 23.81 1.32 -7.94
C ILE A 54 22.75 0.27 -8.22
N LEU A 55 23.14 -0.93 -8.63
CA LEU A 55 22.20 -1.99 -9.01
C LEU A 55 21.50 -2.62 -7.83
N LEU A 56 22.24 -2.97 -6.76
CA LEU A 56 21.67 -3.72 -5.62
C LEU A 56 21.10 -2.79 -4.55
N ASP A 57 21.86 -1.77 -4.12
CA ASP A 57 21.46 -0.98 -2.96
C ASP A 57 20.49 0.16 -3.32
N LEU A 58 20.60 0.72 -4.53
CA LEU A 58 19.71 1.82 -4.94
C LEU A 58 18.54 1.33 -5.80
N ARG A 59 18.80 0.59 -6.88
CA ARG A 59 17.75 0.26 -7.86
C ARG A 59 16.92 -0.96 -7.47
N LEU A 60 17.57 -2.05 -7.06
CA LEU A 60 16.86 -3.27 -6.68
C LEU A 60 16.07 -3.07 -5.39
N SER A 61 16.66 -2.44 -4.37
CA SER A 61 15.96 -2.14 -3.12
C SER A 61 14.72 -1.29 -3.37
N ARG A 62 14.84 -0.24 -4.20
CA ARG A 62 13.72 0.63 -4.57
C ARG A 62 12.62 -0.13 -5.31
N ALA A 63 12.97 -0.93 -6.32
CA ALA A 63 12.02 -1.72 -7.08
C ALA A 63 11.29 -2.76 -6.21
N LEU A 64 12.02 -3.45 -5.31
CA LEU A 64 11.46 -4.40 -4.36
C LEU A 64 10.53 -3.72 -3.35
N LEU A 65 10.92 -2.57 -2.82
CA LEU A 65 10.08 -1.82 -1.89
C LEU A 65 8.80 -1.33 -2.57
N ALA A 66 8.89 -0.79 -3.80
CA ALA A 66 7.73 -0.37 -4.57
C ALA A 66 6.77 -1.54 -4.81
N PHE A 67 7.29 -2.70 -5.24
CA PHE A 67 6.48 -3.91 -5.40
C PHE A 67 5.80 -4.33 -4.09
N LEU A 68 6.54 -4.39 -2.99
CA LEU A 68 6.05 -4.83 -1.68
C LEU A 68 4.97 -3.90 -1.13
N VAL A 69 5.17 -2.59 -1.24
CA VAL A 69 4.19 -1.57 -0.82
C VAL A 69 2.93 -1.64 -1.68
N GLY A 70 3.07 -1.77 -3.00
CA GLY A 70 1.95 -1.93 -3.92
C GLY A 70 1.12 -3.18 -3.63
N ALA A 71 1.79 -4.31 -3.37
CA ALA A 71 1.16 -5.56 -2.98
C ALA A 71 0.41 -5.42 -1.64
N SER A 72 1.03 -4.75 -0.65
CA SER A 72 0.44 -4.52 0.67
C SER A 72 -0.79 -3.62 0.63
N LEU A 73 -0.70 -2.48 -0.06
CA LEU A 73 -1.82 -1.53 -0.17
C LEU A 73 -2.99 -2.13 -0.95
N SER A 74 -2.71 -2.89 -2.01
CA SER A 74 -3.75 -3.56 -2.79
C SER A 74 -4.43 -4.68 -2.00
N LEU A 75 -3.67 -5.50 -1.26
CA LEU A 75 -4.24 -6.51 -0.37
C LEU A 75 -5.09 -5.88 0.74
N SER A 76 -4.58 -4.82 1.38
CA SER A 76 -5.35 -4.06 2.38
C SER A 76 -6.66 -3.55 1.80
N GLY A 77 -6.63 -3.01 0.57
CA GLY A 77 -7.82 -2.59 -0.14
C GLY A 77 -8.80 -3.73 -0.44
N ALA A 78 -8.31 -4.88 -0.92
CA ALA A 78 -9.13 -6.06 -1.18
C ALA A 78 -9.85 -6.56 0.09
N ILE A 79 -9.13 -6.55 1.22
CA ILE A 79 -9.68 -6.89 2.54
C ILE A 79 -10.80 -5.91 2.93
N LEU A 80 -10.54 -4.60 2.85
CA LEU A 80 -11.53 -3.60 3.27
C LEU A 80 -12.74 -3.51 2.34
N GLN A 81 -12.57 -3.76 1.05
CA GLN A 81 -13.71 -3.88 0.14
C GLN A 81 -14.65 -5.03 0.50
N GLY A 82 -14.10 -6.18 0.89
CA GLY A 82 -14.89 -7.29 1.42
C GLY A 82 -15.49 -6.99 2.80
N TYR A 83 -14.69 -6.40 3.68
CA TYR A 83 -15.08 -6.03 5.04
C TYR A 83 -16.27 -5.07 5.08
N PHE A 84 -16.24 -4.01 4.26
CA PHE A 84 -17.30 -3.01 4.16
C PHE A 84 -18.39 -3.40 3.16
N GLN A 85 -18.27 -4.53 2.48
CA GLN A 85 -19.16 -4.95 1.39
C GLN A 85 -19.35 -3.82 0.35
N ASN A 86 -18.30 -3.01 0.17
CA ASN A 86 -18.30 -1.86 -0.71
C ASN A 86 -17.03 -1.86 -1.58
N PRO A 87 -17.14 -2.03 -2.90
CA PRO A 87 -16.00 -2.05 -3.80
C PRO A 87 -15.27 -0.69 -3.91
N MET A 88 -15.84 0.35 -3.32
CA MET A 88 -15.28 1.70 -3.25
C MET A 88 -14.52 1.95 -1.94
N ALA A 89 -14.44 0.99 -1.02
CA ALA A 89 -13.68 1.13 0.20
C ALA A 89 -12.18 1.01 -0.09
N GLY A 90 -11.40 1.94 0.42
CA GLY A 90 -9.94 1.92 0.35
C GLY A 90 -9.31 1.86 1.74
N PRO A 91 -8.01 1.56 1.84
CA PRO A 91 -7.33 1.42 3.13
C PRO A 91 -7.31 2.71 3.96
N PHE A 92 -7.50 3.86 3.34
CA PHE A 92 -7.42 5.16 4.00
C PHE A 92 -8.74 5.66 4.62
N VAL A 93 -9.86 5.03 4.29
CA VAL A 93 -11.19 5.43 4.80
C VAL A 93 -11.31 5.30 6.33
N VAL A 94 -10.56 4.38 6.93
CA VAL A 94 -10.53 4.18 8.39
C VAL A 94 -9.55 5.12 9.13
N GLY A 95 -8.91 6.08 8.41
CA GLY A 95 -8.05 7.11 9.00
C GLY A 95 -6.55 6.75 9.11
N VAL A 96 -6.10 5.59 8.58
CA VAL A 96 -4.68 5.17 8.66
C VAL A 96 -3.74 6.22 8.10
N SER A 97 -4.01 6.76 6.90
CA SER A 97 -3.12 7.73 6.25
C SER A 97 -3.06 9.06 6.98
N SER A 98 -4.21 9.55 7.45
CA SER A 98 -4.26 10.80 8.23
C SER A 98 -3.51 10.68 9.56
N GLY A 99 -3.65 9.53 10.24
CA GLY A 99 -2.88 9.23 11.44
C GLY A 99 -1.39 9.14 11.18
N ALA A 100 -0.99 8.44 10.11
CA ALA A 100 0.41 8.32 9.72
C ALA A 100 1.01 9.68 9.34
N SER A 101 0.25 10.53 8.63
CA SER A 101 0.64 11.91 8.31
C SER A 101 0.90 12.74 9.56
N PHE A 102 -0.03 12.66 10.52
CA PHE A 102 0.14 13.37 11.78
C PHE A 102 1.41 12.94 12.52
N GLY A 103 1.65 11.63 12.64
CA GLY A 103 2.84 11.12 13.31
C GLY A 103 4.14 11.50 12.61
N ALA A 104 4.18 11.39 11.27
CA ALA A 104 5.36 11.77 10.48
C ALA A 104 5.66 13.25 10.59
N VAL A 105 4.64 14.10 10.39
CA VAL A 105 4.79 15.56 10.45
C VAL A 105 5.10 16.03 11.85
N LEU A 106 4.57 15.40 12.89
CA LEU A 106 4.93 15.68 14.27
C LEU A 106 6.43 15.42 14.52
N CYS A 107 6.96 14.29 14.02
CA CYS A 107 8.38 13.98 14.12
C CYS A 107 9.25 15.00 13.38
N ILE A 108 8.86 15.41 12.17
CA ILE A 108 9.51 16.47 11.39
C ILE A 108 9.46 17.81 12.15
N TYR A 109 8.30 18.17 12.71
CA TYR A 109 8.11 19.39 13.48
C TYR A 109 9.02 19.46 14.70
N LEU A 110 9.19 18.34 15.41
CA LEU A 110 10.07 18.25 16.58
C LEU A 110 11.57 18.20 16.21
N GLY A 111 11.90 18.02 14.92
CA GLY A 111 13.27 17.94 14.45
C GLY A 111 14.00 16.67 14.90
N TRP A 112 13.27 15.59 15.15
CA TRP A 112 13.83 14.32 15.64
C TRP A 112 14.40 13.48 14.50
N ASN A 113 15.63 13.76 14.10
CA ASN A 113 16.37 13.03 13.05
C ASN A 113 17.17 11.86 13.64
N ILE A 114 16.50 10.99 14.39
CA ILE A 114 17.11 9.82 15.04
C ILE A 114 16.67 8.56 14.29
N SER A 115 17.56 7.58 14.13
CA SER A 115 17.22 6.25 13.65
C SER A 115 17.23 5.25 14.83
N PHE A 116 16.19 4.42 14.89
CA PHE A 116 16.06 3.33 15.87
C PHE A 116 15.86 2.02 15.14
N LEU A 117 16.68 1.01 15.43
CA LEU A 117 16.69 -0.29 14.75
C LEU A 117 16.82 -0.18 13.20
N GLY A 118 17.50 0.86 12.73
CA GLY A 118 17.74 1.09 11.31
C GLY A 118 16.58 1.78 10.57
N LEU A 119 15.46 2.06 11.23
CA LEU A 119 14.35 2.85 10.70
C LEU A 119 14.43 4.29 11.23
N SER A 120 13.98 5.24 10.42
CA SER A 120 13.83 6.63 10.89
C SER A 120 12.75 6.71 11.98
N LEU A 121 12.97 7.55 12.98
CA LEU A 121 11.96 7.80 14.01
C LEU A 121 10.65 8.30 13.39
N GLN A 122 10.74 9.05 12.30
CA GLN A 122 9.60 9.49 11.49
C GLN A 122 8.74 8.32 10.99
N SER A 123 9.37 7.25 10.47
CA SER A 123 8.65 6.04 10.02
C SER A 123 7.96 5.33 11.20
N LEU A 124 8.63 5.25 12.34
CA LEU A 124 8.05 4.64 13.55
C LEU A 124 6.85 5.44 14.08
N PHE A 125 6.94 6.77 14.11
CA PHE A 125 5.83 7.64 14.50
C PHE A 125 4.67 7.57 13.50
N ALA A 126 4.96 7.54 12.21
CA ALA A 126 3.94 7.33 11.17
C ALA A 126 3.20 6.00 11.34
N PHE A 127 3.95 4.90 11.56
CA PHE A 127 3.36 3.60 11.81
C PHE A 127 2.50 3.59 13.06
N ALA A 128 3.06 4.04 14.20
CA ALA A 128 2.38 4.03 15.50
C ALA A 128 1.11 4.89 15.49
N SER A 129 1.16 6.09 14.89
CA SER A 129 0.01 7.00 14.81
C SER A 129 -1.03 6.50 13.82
N GLY A 130 -0.62 5.94 12.67
CA GLY A 130 -1.54 5.33 11.69
C GLY A 130 -2.28 4.13 12.26
N PHE A 131 -1.58 3.25 12.97
CA PHE A 131 -2.20 2.12 13.67
C PHE A 131 -3.04 2.59 14.86
N GLY A 132 -2.52 3.56 15.63
CA GLY A 132 -3.17 4.10 16.84
C GLY A 132 -4.51 4.78 16.54
N ILE A 133 -4.63 5.52 15.43
CA ILE A 133 -5.90 6.14 15.04
C ILE A 133 -6.95 5.09 14.70
N VAL A 134 -6.61 4.01 14.00
CA VAL A 134 -7.56 2.93 13.70
C VAL A 134 -7.96 2.18 14.96
N PHE A 135 -7.02 1.96 15.87
CA PHE A 135 -7.32 1.36 17.16
C PHE A 135 -8.29 2.24 17.98
N LEU A 136 -8.07 3.56 18.02
CA LEU A 136 -8.97 4.52 18.64
C LEU A 136 -10.36 4.49 17.98
N VAL A 137 -10.41 4.54 16.65
CA VAL A 137 -11.65 4.47 15.86
C VAL A 137 -12.40 3.18 16.16
N TYR A 138 -11.70 2.05 16.26
CA TYR A 138 -12.30 0.78 16.62
C TYR A 138 -12.91 0.80 18.04
N LEU A 139 -12.18 1.34 19.04
CA LEU A 139 -12.69 1.47 20.41
C LEU A 139 -13.94 2.38 20.49
N LEU A 140 -13.92 3.52 19.80
CA LEU A 140 -15.03 4.47 19.76
C LEU A 140 -16.25 3.91 19.02
N SER A 141 -16.03 2.97 18.08
CA SER A 141 -17.10 2.35 17.29
C SER A 141 -17.83 1.23 18.05
N GLN A 142 -17.28 0.78 19.17
CA GLN A 142 -17.93 -0.19 20.06
C GLN A 142 -18.86 0.51 21.05
N ARG A 143 -20.12 0.73 20.68
CA ARG A 143 -21.14 1.21 21.60
C ARG A 143 -21.99 0.04 22.14
N LYS A 144 -22.07 -0.11 23.48
CA LYS A 144 -22.90 -1.11 24.18
C LYS A 144 -22.67 -2.56 23.70
N GLY A 145 -21.44 -2.91 23.35
CA GLY A 145 -21.10 -4.27 22.90
C GLY A 145 -21.53 -4.64 21.48
N VAL A 146 -22.21 -3.73 20.76
CA VAL A 146 -22.60 -3.94 19.36
C VAL A 146 -21.65 -3.17 18.45
N PHE A 147 -20.97 -3.91 17.57
CA PHE A 147 -20.09 -3.35 16.54
C PHE A 147 -20.92 -3.08 15.27
N LYS A 148 -20.91 -1.81 14.80
CA LYS A 148 -21.55 -1.43 13.53
C LYS A 148 -20.49 -0.93 12.55
N VAL A 149 -20.46 -1.50 11.36
CA VAL A 149 -19.52 -1.16 10.29
C VAL A 149 -19.66 0.30 9.86
N GLU A 150 -20.88 0.82 9.79
CA GLU A 150 -21.18 2.21 9.46
C GLU A 150 -20.59 3.19 10.50
N THR A 151 -20.69 2.83 11.79
CA THR A 151 -20.12 3.64 12.88
C THR A 151 -18.60 3.68 12.77
N LEU A 152 -17.94 2.57 12.40
CA LEU A 152 -16.51 2.53 12.17
C LEU A 152 -16.09 3.49 11.05
N LEU A 153 -16.83 3.50 9.93
CA LEU A 153 -16.57 4.41 8.80
C LEU A 153 -16.71 5.88 9.20
N LEU A 154 -17.82 6.24 9.82
CA LEU A 154 -18.08 7.64 10.23
C LEU A 154 -17.07 8.11 11.26
N THR A 155 -16.75 7.28 12.25
CA THR A 155 -15.71 7.58 13.25
C THR A 155 -14.34 7.71 12.61
N GLY A 156 -14.02 6.85 11.62
CA GLY A 156 -12.77 6.91 10.85
C GLY A 156 -12.62 8.20 10.06
N ILE A 157 -13.70 8.66 9.40
CA ILE A 157 -13.73 9.94 8.68
C ILE A 157 -13.52 11.11 9.66
N ALA A 158 -14.23 11.12 10.78
CA ALA A 158 -14.12 12.20 11.77
C ALA A 158 -12.72 12.25 12.42
N ALA A 159 -12.18 11.10 12.84
CA ALA A 159 -10.84 11.00 13.41
C ALA A 159 -9.76 11.36 12.39
N GLY A 160 -9.93 10.93 11.14
CA GLY A 160 -9.06 11.28 10.03
C GLY A 160 -9.06 12.80 9.75
N ALA A 161 -10.22 13.44 9.76
CA ALA A 161 -10.33 14.89 9.59
C ALA A 161 -9.63 15.66 10.73
N LEU A 162 -9.79 15.20 11.99
CA LEU A 162 -9.07 15.78 13.13
C LEU A 162 -7.55 15.64 12.98
N ALA A 163 -7.06 14.43 12.63
CA ALA A 163 -5.64 14.20 12.41
C ALA A 163 -5.09 15.07 11.27
N SER A 164 -5.84 15.23 10.18
CA SER A 164 -5.47 16.11 9.06
C SER A 164 -5.42 17.58 9.47
N ALA A 165 -6.37 18.06 10.30
CA ALA A 165 -6.37 19.41 10.82
C ALA A 165 -5.14 19.68 11.72
N LEU A 166 -4.79 18.71 12.60
CA LEU A 166 -3.59 18.80 13.43
C LEU A 166 -2.31 18.79 12.58
N THR A 167 -2.26 17.96 11.52
CA THR A 167 -1.14 17.93 10.57
C THR A 167 -0.96 19.29 9.89
N SER A 168 -2.05 19.89 9.39
CA SER A 168 -2.02 21.21 8.76
C SER A 168 -1.60 22.30 9.74
N PHE A 169 -2.04 22.23 11.00
CA PHE A 169 -1.62 23.12 12.06
C PHE A 169 -0.10 23.07 12.29
N LEU A 170 0.49 21.86 12.40
CA LEU A 170 1.94 21.71 12.59
C LEU A 170 2.73 22.26 11.38
N ILE A 171 2.27 22.00 10.16
CA ILE A 171 2.89 22.51 8.94
C ILE A 171 2.86 24.05 8.90
N PHE A 172 1.75 24.66 9.30
CA PHE A 172 1.59 26.13 9.33
C PHE A 172 2.57 26.81 10.30
N PHE A 173 2.81 26.22 11.47
CA PHE A 173 3.66 26.82 12.51
C PHE A 173 5.17 26.70 12.26
N LYS A 174 5.63 25.79 11.41
CA LYS A 174 7.07 25.59 11.15
C LYS A 174 7.36 25.60 9.65
N SER A 175 7.51 26.81 9.09
CA SER A 175 7.78 27.02 7.67
C SER A 175 9.07 26.37 7.16
N GLU A 176 10.10 26.25 8.00
CA GLU A 176 11.39 25.61 7.66
C GLU A 176 11.26 24.11 7.32
N SER A 177 10.25 23.44 7.86
CA SER A 177 10.00 22.01 7.64
C SER A 177 8.90 21.74 6.60
N TYR A 178 8.36 22.80 5.99
CA TYR A 178 7.24 22.72 5.04
C TYR A 178 7.55 21.79 3.87
N GLU A 179 8.68 21.99 3.25
CA GLU A 179 9.09 21.25 2.06
C GLU A 179 9.21 19.75 2.35
N GLN A 180 9.89 19.38 3.44
CA GLN A 180 10.04 17.99 3.86
C GLN A 180 8.69 17.33 4.18
N ALA A 181 7.79 18.05 4.87
CA ALA A 181 6.45 17.55 5.20
C ALA A 181 5.62 17.31 3.94
N VAL A 182 5.63 18.26 2.99
CA VAL A 182 4.87 18.15 1.73
C VAL A 182 5.39 17.00 0.87
N PHE A 183 6.71 16.87 0.70
CA PHE A 183 7.29 15.75 -0.06
C PHE A 183 6.93 14.40 0.56
N TRP A 184 6.94 14.29 1.90
CA TRP A 184 6.53 13.07 2.56
C TRP A 184 5.04 12.74 2.32
N LEU A 185 4.16 13.77 2.37
CA LEU A 185 2.73 13.61 2.13
C LEU A 185 2.41 13.18 0.69
N LEU A 186 3.26 13.54 -0.27
CA LEU A 186 3.07 13.15 -1.68
C LEU A 186 3.49 11.70 -1.99
N GLY A 187 4.21 11.05 -1.09
CA GLY A 187 4.66 9.68 -1.22
C GLY A 187 5.80 9.49 -2.23
N SER A 188 6.89 8.85 -1.82
CA SER A 188 8.09 8.66 -2.64
C SER A 188 8.89 7.43 -2.22
N PHE A 189 9.67 6.88 -3.17
CA PHE A 189 10.64 5.81 -2.93
C PHE A 189 12.10 6.28 -3.07
N GLN A 190 12.36 7.59 -3.07
CA GLN A 190 13.72 8.14 -3.23
C GLN A 190 14.69 7.67 -2.14
N LEU A 191 14.20 7.46 -0.93
CA LEU A 191 14.99 7.01 0.22
C LEU A 191 14.85 5.50 0.48
N ALA A 192 14.44 4.73 -0.54
CA ALA A 192 14.27 3.30 -0.41
C ALA A 192 15.59 2.59 -0.10
N ASP A 193 15.58 1.73 0.91
CA ASP A 193 16.72 0.93 1.32
C ASP A 193 16.31 -0.48 1.78
N TRP A 194 17.29 -1.36 1.98
CA TRP A 194 17.07 -2.73 2.45
C TRP A 194 16.46 -2.80 3.86
N LYS A 195 16.70 -1.80 4.72
CA LYS A 195 16.15 -1.76 6.07
C LYS A 195 14.64 -1.56 6.05
N GLN A 196 14.14 -0.72 5.14
CA GLN A 196 12.70 -0.54 4.94
C GLN A 196 12.03 -1.80 4.41
N ILE A 197 12.69 -2.52 3.48
CA ILE A 197 12.18 -3.81 2.98
C ILE A 197 12.09 -4.81 4.13
N THR A 198 13.15 -4.97 4.92
CA THR A 198 13.17 -5.89 6.07
C THR A 198 12.16 -5.52 7.14
N ALA A 199 11.80 -4.25 7.26
CA ALA A 199 10.75 -3.79 8.17
C ALA A 199 9.33 -4.11 7.65
N VAL A 200 9.05 -3.92 6.35
CA VAL A 200 7.71 -4.10 5.78
C VAL A 200 7.41 -5.56 5.43
N PHE A 201 8.41 -6.29 4.95
CA PHE A 201 8.24 -7.67 4.44
C PHE A 201 7.60 -8.64 5.45
N PRO A 202 7.99 -8.68 6.74
CA PRO A 202 7.35 -9.56 7.72
C PRO A 202 5.86 -9.26 7.90
N TYR A 203 5.47 -7.99 7.94
CA TYR A 203 4.07 -7.60 8.03
C TYR A 203 3.28 -8.06 6.80
N PHE A 204 3.85 -7.83 5.60
CA PHE A 204 3.23 -8.30 4.37
C PHE A 204 3.05 -9.81 4.37
N LEU A 205 4.11 -10.57 4.66
CA LEU A 205 4.08 -12.04 4.62
C LEU A 205 3.05 -12.60 5.60
N VAL A 206 3.08 -12.17 6.86
CA VAL A 206 2.14 -12.63 7.89
C VAL A 206 0.71 -12.27 7.51
N CYS A 207 0.46 -11.02 7.10
CA CYS A 207 -0.87 -10.57 6.71
C CYS A 207 -1.37 -11.27 5.45
N PHE A 208 -0.51 -11.51 4.47
CA PHE A 208 -0.86 -12.22 3.23
C PHE A 208 -1.27 -13.66 3.53
N VAL A 209 -0.46 -14.40 4.29
CA VAL A 209 -0.76 -15.79 4.66
C VAL A 209 -2.04 -15.86 5.48
N ALA A 210 -2.21 -14.98 6.46
CA ALA A 210 -3.42 -14.94 7.28
C ALA A 210 -4.68 -14.59 6.46
N ALA A 211 -4.59 -13.61 5.55
CA ALA A 211 -5.69 -13.24 4.66
C ALA A 211 -6.08 -14.39 3.72
N GLN A 212 -5.09 -15.10 3.16
CA GLN A 212 -5.34 -16.27 2.31
C GLN A 212 -6.02 -17.41 3.08
N TRP A 213 -5.59 -17.64 4.31
CA TRP A 213 -6.19 -18.66 5.17
C TRP A 213 -7.64 -18.34 5.49
N LEU A 214 -7.94 -17.08 5.81
CA LEU A 214 -9.28 -16.59 6.14
C LEU A 214 -10.12 -16.18 4.91
N ALA A 215 -9.66 -16.44 3.69
CA ALA A 215 -10.35 -16.01 2.48
C ALA A 215 -11.76 -16.63 2.31
N LYS A 216 -11.96 -17.85 2.83
CA LYS A 216 -13.30 -18.49 2.86
C LYS A 216 -14.24 -17.75 3.81
N ASP A 217 -13.75 -17.36 4.99
CA ASP A 217 -14.54 -16.61 5.96
C ASP A 217 -14.91 -15.21 5.40
N MET A 218 -14.02 -14.58 4.64
CA MET A 218 -14.36 -13.34 3.93
C MET A 218 -15.48 -13.54 2.90
N ASN A 219 -15.48 -14.66 2.16
CA ASN A 219 -16.57 -14.97 1.24
C ASN A 219 -17.93 -15.16 1.96
N LEU A 220 -17.91 -15.69 3.19
CA LEU A 220 -19.12 -15.77 4.02
C LEU A 220 -19.54 -14.39 4.52
N LEU A 221 -18.61 -13.56 5.01
CA LEU A 221 -18.91 -12.21 5.51
C LEU A 221 -19.56 -11.32 4.45
N VAL A 222 -19.17 -11.46 3.19
CA VAL A 222 -19.76 -10.69 2.07
C VAL A 222 -21.23 -11.06 1.82
N GLN A 223 -21.69 -12.24 2.26
CA GLN A 223 -23.12 -12.65 2.16
C GLN A 223 -23.98 -12.02 3.24
N GLY A 224 -23.37 -11.40 4.24
CA GLY A 224 -24.04 -10.83 5.41
C GLY A 224 -23.69 -11.53 6.71
N ASP A 225 -23.72 -10.80 7.82
CA ASP A 225 -23.29 -11.31 9.13
C ASP A 225 -24.16 -12.45 9.65
N ASP A 226 -25.47 -12.36 9.45
CA ASP A 226 -26.42 -13.39 9.88
C ASP A 226 -26.20 -14.71 9.14
N ILE A 227 -25.99 -14.64 7.83
CA ILE A 227 -25.73 -15.83 7.00
C ILE A 227 -24.37 -16.44 7.37
N ALA A 228 -23.34 -15.60 7.53
CA ALA A 228 -22.02 -16.05 7.92
C ALA A 228 -22.05 -16.78 9.28
N GLN A 229 -22.77 -16.21 10.25
CA GLN A 229 -22.93 -16.79 11.59
C GLN A 229 -23.69 -18.11 11.54
N ALA A 230 -24.78 -18.21 10.76
CA ALA A 230 -25.54 -19.43 10.57
C ALA A 230 -24.71 -20.56 9.95
N LEU A 231 -23.72 -20.21 9.13
CA LEU A 231 -22.74 -21.13 8.52
C LEU A 231 -21.53 -21.42 9.41
N GLY A 232 -21.55 -20.99 10.68
CA GLY A 232 -20.52 -21.29 11.68
C GLY A 232 -19.29 -20.35 11.64
N CYS A 233 -19.33 -19.25 10.88
CA CYS A 233 -18.25 -18.26 10.87
C CYS A 233 -18.27 -17.46 12.19
N PRO A 234 -17.14 -17.35 12.92
CA PRO A 234 -17.03 -16.49 14.11
C PRO A 234 -16.89 -15.01 13.70
N VAL A 235 -17.98 -14.41 13.22
CA VAL A 235 -18.04 -13.08 12.56
C VAL A 235 -17.26 -12.01 13.30
N SER A 236 -17.47 -11.86 14.61
CA SER A 236 -16.79 -10.81 15.41
C SER A 236 -15.26 -10.98 15.41
N ARG A 237 -14.77 -12.22 15.52
CA ARG A 237 -13.32 -12.51 15.52
C ARG A 237 -12.74 -12.28 14.13
N VAL A 238 -13.41 -12.76 13.09
CA VAL A 238 -12.95 -12.63 11.70
C VAL A 238 -12.90 -11.16 11.26
N ARG A 239 -13.93 -10.36 11.60
CA ARG A 239 -13.94 -8.91 11.35
C ARG A 239 -12.78 -8.19 12.05
N LYS A 240 -12.57 -8.48 13.33
CA LYS A 240 -11.41 -7.93 14.07
C LYS A 240 -10.10 -8.25 13.39
N THR A 241 -9.89 -9.51 13.01
CA THR A 241 -8.66 -9.96 12.35
C THR A 241 -8.44 -9.22 11.04
N PHE A 242 -9.45 -9.14 10.17
CA PHE A 242 -9.32 -8.43 8.89
C PHE A 242 -9.05 -6.93 9.05
N LEU A 243 -9.65 -6.27 10.05
CA LEU A 243 -9.36 -4.87 10.34
C LEU A 243 -7.89 -4.70 10.77
N VAL A 244 -7.38 -5.57 11.64
CA VAL A 244 -5.97 -5.54 12.06
C VAL A 244 -5.03 -5.81 10.88
N LEU A 245 -5.28 -6.85 10.07
CA LEU A 245 -4.46 -7.19 8.91
C LEU A 245 -4.40 -6.03 7.90
N SER A 246 -5.56 -5.46 7.55
CA SER A 246 -5.60 -4.33 6.62
C SER A 246 -4.90 -3.09 7.15
N THR A 247 -5.02 -2.82 8.45
CA THR A 247 -4.36 -1.69 9.11
C THR A 247 -2.85 -1.88 9.17
N LEU A 248 -2.36 -3.07 9.52
CA LEU A 248 -0.92 -3.39 9.53
C LEU A 248 -0.30 -3.22 8.14
N LEU A 249 -0.96 -3.75 7.09
CA LEU A 249 -0.52 -3.61 5.70
C LEU A 249 -0.44 -2.14 5.27
N ALA A 250 -1.47 -1.35 5.57
CA ALA A 250 -1.51 0.05 5.19
C ALA A 250 -0.54 0.90 6.01
N ALA A 251 -0.50 0.73 7.34
CA ALA A 251 0.36 1.52 8.21
C ALA A 251 1.84 1.24 7.96
N SER A 252 2.26 -0.03 7.79
CA SER A 252 3.63 -0.39 7.46
C SER A 252 4.07 0.16 6.10
N SER A 253 3.17 0.15 5.11
CA SER A 253 3.44 0.73 3.79
C SER A 253 3.63 2.25 3.87
N VAL A 254 2.64 2.95 4.44
CA VAL A 254 2.66 4.42 4.54
C VAL A 254 3.83 4.92 5.37
N SER A 255 4.24 4.18 6.39
CA SER A 255 5.34 4.59 7.28
C SER A 255 6.71 4.72 6.57
N VAL A 256 6.93 3.98 5.49
CA VAL A 256 8.21 3.96 4.76
C VAL A 256 8.20 4.80 3.48
N CYS A 257 7.06 4.97 2.82
CA CYS A 257 6.98 5.66 1.54
C CYS A 257 6.05 6.88 1.52
N GLY A 258 5.42 7.24 2.65
CA GLY A 258 4.40 8.28 2.68
C GLY A 258 3.07 7.83 2.08
N ILE A 259 2.20 8.78 1.72
CA ILE A 259 0.85 8.46 1.26
C ILE A 259 0.86 8.15 -0.23
N ILE A 260 0.43 6.93 -0.59
CA ILE A 260 0.24 6.50 -1.97
C ILE A 260 -1.22 6.09 -2.16
N GLY A 261 -1.99 6.94 -2.85
CA GLY A 261 -3.42 6.76 -3.03
C GLY A 261 -3.79 5.80 -4.16
N PHE A 262 -5.08 5.49 -4.26
CA PHE A 262 -5.76 4.78 -5.34
C PHE A 262 -5.43 3.29 -5.52
N ILE A 263 -4.24 2.80 -5.20
CA ILE A 263 -3.84 1.40 -5.42
C ILE A 263 -4.79 0.43 -4.73
N GLY A 264 -5.02 0.61 -3.44
CA GLY A 264 -5.92 -0.25 -2.66
C GLY A 264 -7.40 -0.09 -3.02
N LEU A 265 -7.75 0.91 -3.82
CA LEU A 265 -9.12 1.11 -4.29
C LEU A 265 -9.31 0.54 -5.70
N VAL A 266 -8.42 0.88 -6.62
CA VAL A 266 -8.55 0.59 -8.04
C VAL A 266 -8.16 -0.84 -8.37
N VAL A 267 -7.01 -1.30 -7.87
CA VAL A 267 -6.45 -2.60 -8.25
C VAL A 267 -7.34 -3.78 -7.84
N PRO A 268 -7.83 -3.90 -6.59
CA PRO A 268 -8.70 -5.01 -6.22
C PRO A 268 -10.02 -5.01 -7.01
N HIS A 269 -10.51 -3.84 -7.38
CA HIS A 269 -11.71 -3.71 -8.20
C HIS A 269 -11.47 -4.25 -9.63
N TRP A 270 -10.35 -3.90 -10.27
CA TRP A 270 -9.96 -4.45 -11.58
C TRP A 270 -9.83 -5.97 -11.54
N VAL A 271 -9.12 -6.47 -10.54
CA VAL A 271 -8.92 -7.91 -10.37
C VAL A 271 -10.25 -8.62 -10.21
N ARG A 272 -11.19 -8.05 -9.44
CA ARG A 272 -12.54 -8.62 -9.26
C ARG A 272 -13.33 -8.70 -10.57
N ILE A 273 -13.21 -7.71 -11.45
CA ILE A 273 -13.83 -7.74 -12.79
C ILE A 273 -13.24 -8.86 -13.64
N LEU A 274 -11.92 -9.08 -13.57
CA LEU A 274 -11.22 -10.04 -14.44
C LEU A 274 -11.41 -11.49 -14.00
N ILE A 275 -11.31 -11.79 -12.70
CA ILE A 275 -11.28 -13.16 -12.17
C ILE A 275 -12.46 -13.54 -11.29
N GLY A 276 -13.36 -12.57 -11.00
CA GLY A 276 -14.53 -12.78 -10.14
C GLY A 276 -14.30 -12.40 -8.67
N PRO A 277 -15.37 -12.51 -7.85
CA PRO A 277 -15.39 -11.98 -6.47
C PRO A 277 -14.81 -12.94 -5.42
N ASP A 278 -14.39 -14.17 -5.78
CA ASP A 278 -13.90 -15.15 -4.80
C ASP A 278 -12.56 -14.70 -4.17
N HIS A 279 -12.59 -14.39 -2.88
CA HIS A 279 -11.45 -13.85 -2.13
C HIS A 279 -10.25 -14.81 -2.06
N ARG A 280 -10.42 -16.12 -2.26
CA ARG A 280 -9.31 -17.09 -2.35
C ARG A 280 -8.34 -16.76 -3.48
N HIS A 281 -8.86 -16.20 -4.57
CA HIS A 281 -8.07 -15.76 -5.71
C HIS A 281 -7.85 -14.25 -5.71
N LEU A 282 -8.87 -13.49 -5.27
CA LEU A 282 -8.85 -12.04 -5.26
C LEU A 282 -7.67 -11.48 -4.45
N PHE A 283 -7.39 -12.00 -3.26
CA PHE A 283 -6.28 -11.55 -2.42
C PHE A 283 -4.93 -11.75 -3.09
N PHE A 284 -4.69 -12.94 -3.64
CA PHE A 284 -3.43 -13.24 -4.35
C PHE A 284 -3.23 -12.34 -5.57
N PHE A 285 -4.20 -12.31 -6.47
CA PHE A 285 -4.07 -11.53 -7.70
C PHE A 285 -4.07 -10.02 -7.44
N SER A 286 -4.80 -9.53 -6.44
CA SER A 286 -4.73 -8.13 -6.04
C SER A 286 -3.35 -7.75 -5.54
N SER A 287 -2.74 -8.57 -4.68
CA SER A 287 -1.37 -8.33 -4.20
C SER A 287 -0.38 -8.28 -5.36
N LEU A 288 -0.39 -9.28 -6.23
CA LEU A 288 0.53 -9.33 -7.38
C LEU A 288 0.33 -8.16 -8.34
N THR A 289 -0.93 -7.86 -8.70
CA THR A 289 -1.25 -6.74 -9.60
C THR A 289 -0.88 -5.39 -8.97
N GLY A 290 -1.14 -5.21 -7.66
CA GLY A 290 -0.78 -3.98 -6.94
C GLY A 290 0.71 -3.75 -6.89
N GLY A 291 1.49 -4.82 -6.65
CA GLY A 291 2.95 -4.77 -6.70
C GLY A 291 3.48 -4.38 -8.07
N VAL A 292 2.98 -5.03 -9.14
CA VAL A 292 3.34 -4.69 -10.53
C VAL A 292 2.93 -3.25 -10.86
N PHE A 293 1.72 -2.83 -10.53
CA PHE A 293 1.23 -1.48 -10.79
C PHE A 293 2.11 -0.41 -10.15
N LEU A 294 2.49 -0.58 -8.88
CA LEU A 294 3.30 0.42 -8.19
C LEU A 294 4.76 0.40 -8.65
N LEU A 295 5.30 -0.75 -9.01
CA LEU A 295 6.63 -0.87 -9.63
C LEU A 295 6.72 -0.03 -10.92
N TYR A 296 5.73 -0.13 -11.82
CA TYR A 296 5.67 0.69 -13.03
C TYR A 296 5.35 2.16 -12.74
N SER A 297 4.54 2.45 -11.73
CA SER A 297 4.28 3.84 -11.33
C SER A 297 5.55 4.54 -10.81
N ASP A 298 6.39 3.83 -10.03
CA ASP A 298 7.68 4.35 -9.58
C ASP A 298 8.66 4.52 -10.75
N LEU A 299 8.70 3.56 -11.68
CA LEU A 299 9.51 3.68 -12.89
C LEU A 299 9.14 4.95 -13.70
N LEU A 300 7.84 5.17 -13.91
CA LEU A 300 7.35 6.38 -14.59
C LEU A 300 7.68 7.65 -13.78
N ALA A 301 7.53 7.62 -12.45
CA ALA A 301 7.78 8.78 -11.60
C ALA A 301 9.22 9.29 -11.70
N ARG A 302 10.20 8.40 -11.87
CA ARG A 302 11.62 8.75 -11.96
C ARG A 302 12.13 9.00 -13.39
N THR A 303 11.38 8.59 -14.42
CA THR A 303 11.81 8.76 -15.82
C THR A 303 11.08 9.88 -16.56
N PHE A 304 9.85 10.24 -16.15
CA PHE A 304 8.96 11.13 -16.88
C PHE A 304 9.48 12.58 -17.01
N LEU A 305 10.11 13.14 -15.97
CA LEU A 305 10.63 14.52 -15.93
C LEU A 305 12.13 14.56 -15.59
N PHE A 306 12.89 13.58 -16.07
CA PHE A 306 14.33 13.55 -15.81
C PHE A 306 15.00 14.92 -16.09
N PRO A 307 15.89 15.45 -15.19
CA PRO A 307 16.47 14.79 -14.01
C PRO A 307 15.64 14.91 -12.72
N THR A 308 14.50 15.56 -12.75
CA THR A 308 13.63 15.75 -11.57
C THR A 308 12.72 14.54 -11.40
N GLU A 309 12.72 13.93 -10.21
CA GLU A 309 11.84 12.83 -9.89
C GLU A 309 10.49 13.34 -9.36
N LEU A 310 9.39 12.81 -9.91
CA LEU A 310 8.06 13.08 -9.38
C LEU A 310 7.78 12.19 -8.16
N PRO A 311 7.06 12.69 -7.14
CA PRO A 311 6.45 11.83 -6.13
C PRO A 311 5.51 10.81 -6.77
N VAL A 312 5.67 9.53 -6.42
CA VAL A 312 4.89 8.43 -7.02
C VAL A 312 3.39 8.55 -6.77
N GLY A 313 2.99 9.19 -5.67
CA GLY A 313 1.59 9.47 -5.36
C GLY A 313 0.89 10.33 -6.41
N ILE A 314 1.62 11.20 -7.11
CA ILE A 314 1.07 11.99 -8.24
C ILE A 314 0.71 11.06 -9.40
N ILE A 315 1.60 10.12 -9.75
CA ILE A 315 1.37 9.17 -10.86
C ILE A 315 0.17 8.26 -10.53
N THR A 316 0.14 7.70 -9.31
CA THR A 316 -0.97 6.81 -8.90
C THR A 316 -2.30 7.54 -8.84
N ALA A 317 -2.32 8.81 -8.44
CA ALA A 317 -3.52 9.64 -8.43
C ALA A 317 -3.96 10.02 -9.86
N ALA A 318 -3.01 10.38 -10.75
CA ALA A 318 -3.31 10.74 -12.13
C ALA A 318 -3.90 9.57 -12.93
N VAL A 319 -3.51 8.34 -12.63
CA VAL A 319 -4.09 7.12 -13.25
C VAL A 319 -5.37 6.69 -12.53
N GLY A 320 -5.35 6.71 -11.20
CA GLY A 320 -6.42 6.15 -10.38
C GLY A 320 -7.69 7.00 -10.37
N ALA A 321 -7.59 8.32 -10.31
CA ALA A 321 -8.75 9.21 -10.22
C ALA A 321 -9.62 9.21 -11.49
N PRO A 322 -9.07 9.35 -12.71
CA PRO A 322 -9.88 9.24 -13.94
C PRO A 322 -10.55 7.89 -14.08
N PHE A 323 -9.82 6.81 -13.75
CA PHE A 323 -10.42 5.47 -13.79
C PHE A 323 -11.59 5.35 -12.80
N PHE A 324 -11.45 5.88 -11.61
CA PHE A 324 -12.52 5.86 -10.60
C PHE A 324 -13.76 6.66 -11.06
N ILE A 325 -13.57 7.83 -11.67
CA ILE A 325 -14.64 8.64 -12.25
C ILE A 325 -15.36 7.86 -13.38
N TYR A 326 -14.58 7.19 -14.23
CA TYR A 326 -15.13 6.34 -15.30
C TYR A 326 -16.00 5.21 -14.74
N LEU A 327 -15.56 4.53 -13.69
CA LEU A 327 -16.36 3.47 -13.04
C LEU A 327 -17.67 3.99 -12.46
N LEU A 328 -17.66 5.18 -11.87
CA LEU A 328 -18.87 5.80 -11.34
C LEU A 328 -19.88 6.15 -12.45
N SER A 329 -19.39 6.57 -13.62
CA SER A 329 -20.24 6.94 -14.76
C SER A 329 -20.95 5.73 -15.38
N GLN A 330 -20.37 4.53 -15.27
CA GLN A 330 -20.96 3.29 -15.81
C GLN A 330 -22.06 2.65 -14.92
N ARG A 331 -22.21 3.12 -13.69
CA ARG A 331 -23.23 2.61 -12.74
C ARG A 331 -24.59 3.32 -12.82
N ARG A 332 -24.84 4.07 -13.91
CA ARG A 332 -26.15 4.66 -14.19
C ARG A 332 -27.05 3.73 -14.96
#